data_bdbb1282981d1c1b419099787c7786ac
#
_entry.id   bdbb1282981d1c1b419099787c7786ac
#
_cell.length_a   1.000
_cell.length_b   1.000
_cell.length_c   1.000
_cell.angle_alpha   90.00
_cell.angle_beta   90.00
_cell.angle_gamma   90.00
#
_symmetry.space_group_name_H-M   'P 1'
#
loop_
_entity.id
_entity.type
_entity.pdbx_description
1 polymer ?
#
loop_
_entity_poly.entity_id
_entity_poly.type
_entity_poly.pdbx_seq_one_letter_code
_entity_poly.pdbx_strand_id
1 'polypeptide(L)'
;MKKKTLITHSNTYAKFLGYNIRVRRSNTVKPNGRGATQRTMSNGVELAIPLKEKINGFMFKNGIVKQCDNGELEPVCRNDMLRLTDLEIVSGYNAELRGICNYYYMASNFYMLNYFSYLMEYSCLKTLAGKHRCSIGKIKEKFSDHKGKWCIAYETKKGTSYLYLSKYSDCKKGKNATDTRTSMVQIHKNTRSTFESRLKAKCCELCGSTTSNQYEIHHVNKIRNLKGKEPWEIMMLSKRRKTMVVCWECHKKIHNQNFEVKQLWRAVCIERCKHCSEGGLWKPAMVTW
;
A
#
# COMPACT_ATOMS: atom_id res chain seq x y z
N MET A 1 -8.20 22.54 23.51
CA MET A 1 -9.02 22.10 22.35
C MET A 1 -8.10 21.47 21.30
N LYS A 2 -8.25 20.19 20.97
CA LYS A 2 -7.52 19.56 19.84
C LYS A 2 -8.04 20.17 18.54
N LYS A 3 -7.15 20.74 17.72
CA LYS A 3 -7.51 21.28 16.39
C LYS A 3 -8.18 20.18 15.56
N LYS A 4 -9.43 20.39 15.15
CA LYS A 4 -10.20 19.44 14.32
C LYS A 4 -9.71 19.36 12.88
N THR A 5 -8.95 20.36 12.42
CA THR A 5 -8.44 20.49 11.06
C THR A 5 -6.91 20.49 11.10
N LEU A 6 -6.30 19.61 10.32
CA LEU A 6 -4.84 19.51 10.19
C LEU A 6 -4.47 19.68 8.72
N ILE A 7 -3.59 20.63 8.44
CA ILE A 7 -3.00 20.80 7.11
C ILE A 7 -1.65 20.08 7.13
N THR A 8 -1.50 19.07 6.27
CA THR A 8 -0.26 18.29 6.14
C THR A 8 0.20 18.26 4.70
N HIS A 9 1.50 18.08 4.50
CA HIS A 9 2.02 17.85 3.16
C HIS A 9 1.46 16.55 2.58
N SER A 10 1.09 16.54 1.29
CA SER A 10 0.42 15.39 0.64
C SER A 10 1.22 14.07 0.71
N ASN A 11 2.52 14.13 0.94
CA ASN A 11 3.41 12.98 1.06
C ASN A 11 3.40 12.34 2.46
N THR A 12 2.94 13.08 3.46
CA THR A 12 2.82 12.58 4.84
C THR A 12 1.45 11.97 5.06
N TYR A 13 1.37 11.00 5.98
CA TYR A 13 0.09 10.40 6.29
C TYR A 13 -0.81 11.36 7.06
N ALA A 14 -2.01 11.58 6.54
CA ALA A 14 -3.14 12.19 7.24
C ALA A 14 -4.13 11.12 7.66
N LYS A 15 -4.77 11.29 8.82
CA LYS A 15 -5.81 10.36 9.30
C LYS A 15 -7.15 10.72 8.71
N PHE A 16 -7.80 9.77 8.05
CA PHE A 16 -9.11 9.94 7.47
C PHE A 16 -9.92 8.64 7.56
N LEU A 17 -11.09 8.71 8.17
CA LEU A 17 -12.01 7.56 8.34
C LEU A 17 -11.30 6.27 8.80
N GLY A 18 -10.42 6.36 9.79
CA GLY A 18 -9.70 5.21 10.32
C GLY A 18 -8.54 4.70 9.45
N TYR A 19 -8.30 5.27 8.30
CA TYR A 19 -7.14 5.02 7.45
C TYR A 19 -6.07 6.11 7.62
N ASN A 20 -4.85 5.77 7.29
CA ASN A 20 -3.80 6.72 6.98
C ASN A 20 -3.79 6.94 5.46
N ILE A 21 -3.99 8.18 5.03
CA ILE A 21 -4.04 8.56 3.61
C ILE A 21 -2.86 9.43 3.25
N ARG A 22 -2.25 9.19 2.10
CA ARG A 22 -1.22 10.06 1.51
C ARG A 22 -1.21 9.93 -0.01
N VAL A 23 -0.58 10.87 -0.68
CA VAL A 23 -0.22 10.75 -2.09
C VAL A 23 1.16 10.11 -2.19
N ARG A 24 1.22 8.93 -2.78
CA ARG A 24 2.48 8.21 -2.96
C ARG A 24 3.29 8.83 -4.09
N ARG A 25 4.46 9.36 -3.76
CA ARG A 25 5.41 9.90 -4.72
C ARG A 25 6.68 9.04 -4.70
N SER A 26 6.85 8.23 -5.72
CA SER A 26 8.04 7.39 -5.87
C SER A 26 8.37 7.23 -7.35
N ASN A 27 9.61 7.48 -7.70
CA ASN A 27 10.15 7.22 -9.04
C ASN A 27 11.03 5.96 -9.07
N THR A 28 11.03 5.19 -7.99
CA THR A 28 11.82 3.96 -7.93
C THR A 28 11.33 2.97 -8.97
N VAL A 29 12.27 2.27 -9.56
CA VAL A 29 12.02 1.17 -10.48
C VAL A 29 12.18 -0.12 -9.71
N LYS A 30 11.22 -1.02 -9.83
CA LYS A 30 11.27 -2.35 -9.20
C LYS A 30 11.30 -3.42 -10.27
N PRO A 31 12.04 -4.52 -10.06
CA PRO A 31 11.91 -5.68 -10.93
C PRO A 31 10.49 -6.24 -10.80
N ASN A 32 9.92 -6.67 -11.90
CA ASN A 32 8.71 -7.46 -11.89
C ASN A 32 9.08 -8.96 -11.88
N GLY A 33 8.14 -9.83 -11.55
CA GLY A 33 8.35 -11.29 -11.51
C GLY A 33 8.73 -11.94 -12.85
N ARG A 34 8.82 -11.16 -13.94
CA ARG A 34 9.24 -11.60 -15.28
C ARG A 34 10.62 -11.07 -15.68
N GLY A 35 11.43 -10.61 -14.74
CA GLY A 35 12.77 -10.08 -14.99
C GLY A 35 12.81 -8.68 -15.62
N ALA A 36 11.69 -8.11 -16.02
CA ALA A 36 11.61 -6.74 -16.50
C ALA A 36 11.47 -5.77 -15.35
N THR A 37 11.97 -4.56 -15.51
CA THR A 37 11.80 -3.50 -14.53
C THR A 37 10.58 -2.64 -14.84
N GLN A 38 9.79 -2.33 -13.82
CA GLN A 38 8.66 -1.42 -13.95
C GLN A 38 8.72 -0.32 -12.89
N ARG A 39 8.16 0.83 -13.22
CA ARG A 39 8.03 1.92 -12.24
C ARG A 39 7.06 1.57 -11.15
N THR A 40 7.38 1.99 -9.94
CA THR A 40 6.41 1.99 -8.86
C THR A 40 5.32 3.05 -9.12
N MET A 41 4.16 2.82 -8.51
CA MET A 41 3.05 3.75 -8.57
C MET A 41 3.46 5.12 -7.99
N SER A 42 3.31 6.18 -8.78
CA SER A 42 3.54 7.55 -8.36
C SER A 42 2.27 8.38 -8.52
N ASN A 43 2.04 9.35 -7.64
CA ASN A 43 0.85 10.22 -7.57
C ASN A 43 -0.49 9.51 -7.34
N GLY A 44 -0.47 8.23 -7.00
CA GLY A 44 -1.68 7.55 -6.55
C GLY A 44 -1.98 7.85 -5.10
N VAL A 45 -3.26 7.96 -4.76
CA VAL A 45 -3.69 8.00 -3.36
C VAL A 45 -3.43 6.64 -2.73
N GLU A 46 -2.68 6.62 -1.64
CA GLU A 46 -2.41 5.44 -0.84
C GLU A 46 -3.24 5.48 0.42
N LEU A 47 -4.02 4.43 0.64
CA LEU A 47 -4.71 4.16 1.90
C LEU A 47 -3.92 3.09 2.65
N ALA A 48 -3.56 3.35 3.89
CA ALA A 48 -2.85 2.40 4.74
C ALA A 48 -3.57 2.18 6.07
N ILE A 49 -3.45 0.98 6.62
CA ILE A 49 -3.96 0.63 7.95
C ILE A 49 -3.02 1.23 9.00
N PRO A 50 -3.51 2.00 9.96
CA PRO A 50 -2.71 2.43 11.11
C PRO A 50 -2.61 1.29 12.14
N LEU A 51 -1.75 0.30 11.87
CA LEU A 51 -1.65 -0.97 12.61
C LEU A 51 -1.52 -0.77 14.12
N LYS A 52 -0.55 0.05 14.55
CA LYS A 52 -0.30 0.27 15.98
C LYS A 52 -1.50 0.85 16.72
N GLU A 53 -2.17 1.84 16.11
CA GLU A 53 -3.28 2.53 16.78
C GLU A 53 -4.59 1.76 16.68
N LYS A 54 -4.91 1.21 15.51
CA LYS A 54 -6.22 0.61 15.27
C LYS A 54 -6.22 -0.90 15.50
N ILE A 55 -5.27 -1.62 14.91
CA ILE A 55 -5.28 -3.10 15.00
C ILE A 55 -4.76 -3.54 16.37
N ASN A 56 -3.58 -3.06 16.79
CA ASN A 56 -3.07 -3.42 18.11
C ASN A 56 -3.99 -2.88 19.22
N GLY A 57 -4.45 -1.62 19.08
CA GLY A 57 -5.42 -1.04 20.03
C GLY A 57 -6.71 -1.86 20.15
N PHE A 58 -7.24 -2.37 19.03
CA PHE A 58 -8.39 -3.28 19.02
C PHE A 58 -8.07 -4.59 19.76
N MET A 59 -6.93 -5.21 19.49
CA MET A 59 -6.55 -6.47 20.11
C MET A 59 -6.34 -6.34 21.62
N PHE A 60 -5.70 -5.26 22.09
CA PHE A 60 -5.55 -4.97 23.51
C PHE A 60 -6.88 -4.71 24.19
N LYS A 61 -7.73 -3.86 23.59
CA LYS A 61 -9.03 -3.53 24.14
C LYS A 61 -9.93 -4.75 24.34
N ASN A 62 -9.87 -5.70 23.41
CA ASN A 62 -10.68 -6.92 23.44
C ASN A 62 -9.98 -8.10 24.12
N GLY A 63 -8.82 -7.89 24.77
CA GLY A 63 -8.12 -8.96 25.48
C GLY A 63 -7.68 -10.11 24.59
N ILE A 64 -7.35 -9.85 23.33
CA ILE A 64 -6.92 -10.86 22.36
C ILE A 64 -5.43 -11.16 22.53
N VAL A 65 -4.65 -10.11 22.86
CA VAL A 65 -3.20 -10.20 23.03
C VAL A 65 -2.76 -9.47 24.30
N LYS A 66 -1.62 -9.89 24.84
CA LYS A 66 -0.79 -9.13 25.79
C LYS A 66 0.53 -8.75 25.13
N GLN A 67 1.17 -7.72 25.62
CA GLN A 67 2.53 -7.36 25.23
C GLN A 67 3.51 -8.02 26.19
N CYS A 68 4.50 -8.72 25.66
CA CYS A 68 5.60 -9.28 26.42
C CYS A 68 6.68 -8.22 26.66
N ASP A 69 7.61 -8.48 27.59
CA ASP A 69 8.70 -7.57 27.95
C ASP A 69 9.64 -7.27 26.77
N ASN A 70 9.75 -8.19 25.82
CA ASN A 70 10.49 -8.02 24.56
C ASN A 70 9.73 -7.17 23.52
N GLY A 71 8.52 -6.69 23.84
CA GLY A 71 7.69 -5.89 22.96
C GLY A 71 6.84 -6.70 21.95
N GLU A 72 6.97 -8.03 21.93
CA GLU A 72 6.16 -8.88 21.05
C GLU A 72 4.74 -9.04 21.57
N LEU A 73 3.81 -9.34 20.64
CA LEU A 73 2.41 -9.59 20.96
C LEU A 73 2.18 -11.08 21.12
N GLU A 74 1.75 -11.47 22.30
CA GLU A 74 1.37 -12.85 22.60
C GLU A 74 -0.15 -12.98 22.65
N PRO A 75 -0.77 -13.93 21.89
CA PRO A 75 -2.20 -14.18 21.99
C PRO A 75 -2.55 -14.77 23.35
N VAL A 76 -3.68 -14.34 23.92
CA VAL A 76 -4.17 -14.80 25.24
C VAL A 76 -5.59 -15.32 25.16
N CYS A 77 -5.99 -16.05 26.23
CA CYS A 77 -7.37 -16.49 26.42
C CYS A 77 -8.26 -15.28 26.73
N ARG A 78 -9.41 -15.17 26.10
CA ARG A 78 -10.44 -14.15 26.41
C ARG A 78 -11.38 -14.69 27.47
N ASN A 79 -11.16 -14.26 28.70
CA ASN A 79 -11.94 -14.71 29.85
C ASN A 79 -13.41 -14.31 29.81
N ASP A 80 -13.73 -13.20 29.16
CA ASP A 80 -15.08 -12.72 28.92
C ASP A 80 -15.92 -13.68 28.06
N MET A 81 -15.28 -14.44 27.19
CA MET A 81 -15.97 -15.37 26.29
C MET A 81 -16.09 -16.80 26.85
N LEU A 82 -15.47 -17.14 27.97
CA LEU A 82 -15.48 -18.50 28.53
C LEU A 82 -16.88 -19.05 28.85
N ARG A 83 -17.84 -18.14 29.11
CA ARG A 83 -19.24 -18.51 29.43
C ARG A 83 -20.09 -18.79 28.20
N LEU A 84 -19.61 -18.39 27.01
CA LEU A 84 -20.30 -18.58 25.74
C LEU A 84 -20.17 -20.03 25.26
N THR A 85 -21.05 -20.45 24.37
CA THR A 85 -20.89 -21.75 23.67
C THR A 85 -19.70 -21.74 22.73
N ASP A 86 -19.17 -22.89 22.36
CA ASP A 86 -18.02 -23.01 21.46
C ASP A 86 -18.36 -22.38 20.10
N LEU A 87 -19.60 -22.55 19.65
CA LEU A 87 -20.10 -21.95 18.41
C LEU A 87 -20.10 -20.42 18.48
N GLU A 88 -20.57 -19.84 19.59
CA GLU A 88 -20.58 -18.38 19.77
C GLU A 88 -19.18 -17.82 19.84
N ILE A 89 -18.24 -18.51 20.53
CA ILE A 89 -16.85 -18.11 20.59
C ILE A 89 -16.28 -17.99 19.18
N VAL A 90 -16.33 -19.05 18.38
CA VAL A 90 -15.79 -19.07 17.02
C VAL A 90 -16.50 -18.07 16.11
N SER A 91 -17.83 -17.93 16.27
CA SER A 91 -18.63 -16.95 15.52
C SER A 91 -18.18 -15.51 15.82
N GLY A 92 -17.94 -15.20 17.10
CA GLY A 92 -17.44 -13.90 17.54
C GLY A 92 -16.10 -13.54 16.92
N TYR A 93 -15.12 -14.45 17.02
CA TYR A 93 -13.82 -14.26 16.39
C TYR A 93 -13.93 -14.10 14.85
N ASN A 94 -14.80 -14.87 14.21
CA ASN A 94 -15.05 -14.76 12.77
C ASN A 94 -15.66 -13.41 12.39
N ALA A 95 -16.61 -12.91 13.18
CA ALA A 95 -17.23 -11.61 12.93
C ALA A 95 -16.22 -10.46 13.07
N GLU A 96 -15.40 -10.48 14.12
CA GLU A 96 -14.34 -9.50 14.34
C GLU A 96 -13.29 -9.50 13.24
N LEU A 97 -12.78 -10.68 12.87
CA LEU A 97 -11.78 -10.82 11.80
C LEU A 97 -12.32 -10.32 10.46
N ARG A 98 -13.51 -10.80 10.06
CA ARG A 98 -14.13 -10.41 8.80
C ARG A 98 -14.47 -8.92 8.78
N GLY A 99 -14.97 -8.39 9.91
CA GLY A 99 -15.27 -6.96 10.04
C GLY A 99 -14.06 -6.09 9.78
N ILE A 100 -12.92 -6.40 10.40
CA ILE A 100 -11.66 -5.66 10.19
C ILE A 100 -11.14 -5.85 8.75
N CYS A 101 -11.14 -7.07 8.24
CA CYS A 101 -10.70 -7.33 6.87
C CYS A 101 -11.58 -6.60 5.84
N ASN A 102 -12.89 -6.62 6.00
CA ASN A 102 -13.82 -5.93 5.10
C ASN A 102 -13.67 -4.41 5.19
N TYR A 103 -13.45 -3.87 6.39
CA TYR A 103 -13.24 -2.44 6.56
C TYR A 103 -11.97 -1.97 5.87
N TYR A 104 -10.88 -2.71 6.03
CA TYR A 104 -9.57 -2.33 5.51
C TYR A 104 -9.21 -2.94 4.15
N TYR A 105 -10.18 -3.50 3.41
CA TYR A 105 -9.91 -4.20 2.15
C TYR A 105 -9.23 -3.32 1.08
N MET A 106 -9.41 -1.99 1.13
CA MET A 106 -8.80 -1.04 0.19
C MET A 106 -7.35 -0.66 0.55
N ALA A 107 -6.86 -1.05 1.72
CA ALA A 107 -5.54 -0.65 2.18
C ALA A 107 -4.42 -1.26 1.33
N SER A 108 -3.39 -0.47 1.06
CA SER A 108 -2.20 -0.93 0.33
C SER A 108 -1.39 -1.97 1.12
N ASN A 109 -1.40 -1.85 2.45
CA ASN A 109 -0.74 -2.75 3.38
C ASN A 109 -1.69 -3.81 3.98
N PHE A 110 -2.78 -4.16 3.26
CA PHE A 110 -3.77 -5.15 3.68
C PHE A 110 -3.12 -6.50 4.05
N TYR A 111 -2.02 -6.89 3.40
CA TYR A 111 -1.30 -8.13 3.67
C TYR A 111 -0.80 -8.25 5.12
N MET A 112 -0.62 -7.14 5.82
CA MET A 112 -0.20 -7.13 7.22
C MET A 112 -1.29 -7.67 8.18
N LEU A 113 -2.55 -7.75 7.74
CA LEU A 113 -3.61 -8.41 8.48
C LEU A 113 -3.43 -9.93 8.57
N ASN A 114 -2.49 -10.52 7.84
CA ASN A 114 -2.15 -11.93 7.99
C ASN A 114 -1.64 -12.24 9.41
N TYR A 115 -0.80 -11.36 9.96
CA TYR A 115 -0.33 -11.50 11.34
C TYR A 115 -1.45 -11.30 12.36
N PHE A 116 -2.34 -10.34 12.13
CA PHE A 116 -3.56 -10.19 12.93
C PHE A 116 -4.42 -11.45 12.92
N SER A 117 -4.65 -12.05 11.74
CA SER A 117 -5.40 -13.31 11.60
C SER A 117 -4.76 -14.46 12.39
N TYR A 118 -3.44 -14.55 12.39
CA TYR A 118 -2.69 -15.52 13.19
C TYR A 118 -2.93 -15.34 14.69
N LEU A 119 -2.82 -14.10 15.19
CA LEU A 119 -3.06 -13.80 16.60
C LEU A 119 -4.51 -14.11 17.03
N MET A 120 -5.48 -13.81 16.17
CA MET A 120 -6.90 -14.12 16.36
C MET A 120 -7.13 -15.64 16.46
N GLU A 121 -6.51 -16.42 15.56
CA GLU A 121 -6.61 -17.89 15.56
C GLU A 121 -6.08 -18.47 16.87
N TYR A 122 -4.89 -18.06 17.27
CA TYR A 122 -4.28 -18.58 18.49
C TYR A 122 -4.98 -18.12 19.76
N SER A 123 -5.51 -16.89 19.80
CA SER A 123 -6.34 -16.43 20.93
C SER A 123 -7.65 -17.22 21.03
N CYS A 124 -8.30 -17.51 19.90
CA CYS A 124 -9.50 -18.35 19.84
C CYS A 124 -9.21 -19.76 20.37
N LEU A 125 -8.13 -20.38 19.91
CA LEU A 125 -7.71 -21.71 20.38
C LEU A 125 -7.35 -21.71 21.87
N LYS A 126 -6.66 -20.69 22.38
CA LYS A 126 -6.38 -20.53 23.83
C LYS A 126 -7.67 -20.33 24.64
N THR A 127 -8.66 -19.62 24.09
CA THR A 127 -9.97 -19.42 24.74
C THR A 127 -10.72 -20.75 24.85
N LEU A 128 -10.78 -21.53 23.77
CA LEU A 128 -11.39 -22.87 23.80
C LEU A 128 -10.62 -23.81 24.73
N ALA A 129 -9.29 -23.77 24.70
CA ALA A 129 -8.44 -24.57 25.58
C ALA A 129 -8.67 -24.24 27.05
N GLY A 130 -8.78 -22.96 27.39
CA GLY A 130 -9.12 -22.49 28.75
C GLY A 130 -10.51 -22.96 29.19
N LYS A 131 -11.51 -22.86 28.31
CA LYS A 131 -12.89 -23.32 28.58
C LYS A 131 -12.94 -24.82 28.83
N HIS A 132 -12.28 -25.64 28.02
CA HIS A 132 -12.26 -27.09 28.13
C HIS A 132 -11.18 -27.63 29.05
N ARG A 133 -10.36 -26.76 29.65
CA ARG A 133 -9.25 -27.11 30.57
C ARG A 133 -8.31 -28.14 29.95
N CYS A 134 -7.92 -27.93 28.69
CA CYS A 134 -7.04 -28.83 27.96
C CYS A 134 -6.03 -28.06 27.08
N SER A 135 -5.08 -28.76 26.48
CA SER A 135 -4.11 -28.14 25.58
C SER A 135 -4.73 -27.78 24.21
N ILE A 136 -4.11 -26.85 23.51
CA ILE A 136 -4.51 -26.46 22.14
C ILE A 136 -4.49 -27.66 21.18
N GLY A 137 -3.50 -28.59 21.34
CA GLY A 137 -3.44 -29.81 20.55
C GLY A 137 -4.71 -30.65 20.70
N LYS A 138 -5.12 -30.89 21.94
CA LYS A 138 -6.36 -31.65 22.24
C LYS A 138 -7.63 -30.93 21.70
N ILE A 139 -7.66 -29.59 21.68
CA ILE A 139 -8.77 -28.86 21.08
C ILE A 139 -8.82 -29.10 19.57
N LYS A 140 -7.68 -29.05 18.89
CA LYS A 140 -7.63 -29.30 17.43
C LYS A 140 -8.04 -30.73 17.09
N GLU A 141 -7.66 -31.71 17.89
CA GLU A 141 -8.07 -33.11 17.74
C GLU A 141 -9.58 -33.30 17.99
N LYS A 142 -10.07 -32.76 19.11
CA LYS A 142 -11.49 -32.87 19.51
C LYS A 142 -12.44 -32.25 18.49
N PHE A 143 -12.04 -31.14 17.92
CA PHE A 143 -12.85 -30.31 17.01
C PHE A 143 -12.28 -30.34 15.58
N SER A 144 -12.09 -31.52 15.03
CA SER A 144 -11.67 -31.67 13.63
C SER A 144 -12.77 -32.31 12.80
N ASP A 145 -12.84 -31.88 11.52
CA ASP A 145 -13.68 -32.56 10.54
C ASP A 145 -13.00 -33.85 10.06
N HIS A 146 -13.71 -34.61 9.23
CA HIS A 146 -13.20 -35.83 8.59
C HIS A 146 -11.98 -35.61 7.67
N LYS A 147 -11.62 -34.34 7.37
CA LYS A 147 -10.41 -33.92 6.61
C LYS A 147 -9.28 -33.42 7.50
N GLY A 148 -9.42 -33.56 8.82
CA GLY A 148 -8.42 -33.08 9.79
C GLY A 148 -8.35 -31.56 9.95
N LYS A 149 -9.31 -30.81 9.41
CA LYS A 149 -9.40 -29.36 9.59
C LYS A 149 -10.26 -29.06 10.82
N TRP A 150 -9.74 -28.26 11.75
CA TRP A 150 -10.50 -27.95 12.96
C TRP A 150 -11.70 -27.02 12.67
N CYS A 151 -12.82 -27.35 13.29
CA CYS A 151 -14.11 -26.68 13.12
C CYS A 151 -15.03 -27.04 14.29
N ILE A 152 -16.07 -26.25 14.48
CA ILE A 152 -17.14 -26.57 15.43
C ILE A 152 -18.33 -27.17 14.66
N ALA A 153 -18.65 -28.42 14.94
CA ALA A 153 -19.85 -29.06 14.41
C ALA A 153 -21.08 -28.59 15.20
N TYR A 154 -22.16 -28.30 14.52
CA TYR A 154 -23.45 -27.95 15.10
C TYR A 154 -24.61 -28.49 14.27
N GLU A 155 -25.71 -28.79 14.94
CA GLU A 155 -26.88 -29.33 14.29
C GLU A 155 -27.80 -28.24 13.79
N THR A 156 -28.32 -28.43 12.60
CA THR A 156 -29.32 -27.56 11.98
C THR A 156 -30.53 -28.40 11.55
N LYS A 157 -31.66 -27.77 11.25
CA LYS A 157 -32.85 -28.48 10.73
C LYS A 157 -32.57 -29.30 9.45
N LYS A 158 -31.46 -29.04 8.75
CA LYS A 158 -31.03 -29.71 7.52
C LYS A 158 -29.94 -30.75 7.74
N GLY A 159 -29.51 -30.99 8.98
CA GLY A 159 -28.42 -31.90 9.35
C GLY A 159 -27.24 -31.17 9.98
N THR A 160 -26.13 -31.89 10.17
CA THR A 160 -24.91 -31.38 10.80
C THR A 160 -24.20 -30.39 9.88
N SER A 161 -23.88 -29.23 10.40
CA SER A 161 -23.11 -28.18 9.73
C SER A 161 -21.82 -27.91 10.50
N TYR A 162 -20.82 -27.37 9.80
CA TYR A 162 -19.49 -27.11 10.36
C TYR A 162 -19.15 -25.62 10.30
N LEU A 163 -18.77 -25.05 11.41
CA LEU A 163 -18.27 -23.67 11.49
C LEU A 163 -16.75 -23.68 11.56
N TYR A 164 -16.11 -23.18 10.53
CA TYR A 164 -14.66 -23.01 10.46
C TYR A 164 -14.25 -21.61 10.93
N LEU A 165 -13.06 -21.50 11.53
CA LEU A 165 -12.50 -20.20 11.77
C LEU A 165 -12.08 -19.55 10.44
N SER A 166 -12.51 -18.33 10.23
CA SER A 166 -12.15 -17.53 9.06
C SER A 166 -10.66 -17.22 9.08
N LYS A 167 -10.02 -17.28 7.92
CA LYS A 167 -8.60 -16.94 7.76
C LYS A 167 -8.46 -15.67 6.92
N TYR A 168 -7.33 -15.01 7.03
CA TYR A 168 -6.96 -13.90 6.17
C TYR A 168 -7.11 -14.23 4.68
N SER A 169 -6.77 -15.46 4.28
CA SER A 169 -6.95 -15.94 2.90
C SER A 169 -8.38 -15.84 2.39
N ASP A 170 -9.36 -16.00 3.28
CA ASP A 170 -10.78 -15.99 2.93
C ASP A 170 -11.27 -14.55 2.67
N CYS A 171 -10.57 -13.57 3.24
CA CYS A 171 -10.86 -12.16 3.14
C CYS A 171 -10.02 -11.43 2.07
N LYS A 172 -9.24 -12.16 1.24
CA LYS A 172 -8.39 -11.54 0.22
C LYS A 172 -9.18 -10.72 -0.80
N LYS A 173 -8.59 -9.58 -1.18
CA LYS A 173 -9.10 -8.70 -2.24
C LYS A 173 -9.53 -9.47 -3.49
N GLY A 174 -10.70 -9.17 -3.99
CA GLY A 174 -11.16 -9.57 -5.32
C GLY A 174 -12.19 -10.69 -5.36
N LYS A 175 -12.43 -11.44 -4.27
CA LYS A 175 -13.50 -12.45 -4.26
C LYS A 175 -14.88 -11.90 -3.87
N ASN A 176 -14.94 -10.77 -3.15
CA ASN A 176 -16.18 -10.18 -2.65
C ASN A 176 -16.40 -8.72 -3.06
N ALA A 177 -15.62 -8.21 -4.02
CA ALA A 177 -15.80 -6.86 -4.55
C ALA A 177 -16.97 -6.80 -5.56
N THR A 178 -18.11 -7.37 -5.17
CA THR A 178 -19.38 -7.18 -5.90
C THR A 178 -20.10 -5.90 -5.49
N ASP A 179 -19.50 -5.08 -4.63
CA ASP A 179 -20.03 -3.76 -4.37
C ASP A 179 -19.73 -2.85 -5.56
N THR A 180 -20.71 -2.74 -6.43
CA THR A 180 -20.71 -1.85 -7.60
C THR A 180 -20.41 -0.39 -7.26
N ARG A 181 -20.54 0.01 -5.98
CA ARG A 181 -20.13 1.34 -5.50
C ARG A 181 -18.63 1.51 -5.45
N THR A 182 -17.86 0.43 -5.26
CA THR A 182 -16.38 0.45 -5.30
C THR A 182 -15.83 0.52 -6.70
N SER A 183 -16.59 0.16 -7.72
CA SER A 183 -16.17 0.33 -9.13
C SER A 183 -16.12 1.81 -9.54
N MET A 184 -16.82 2.69 -8.83
CA MET A 184 -16.75 4.14 -9.08
C MET A 184 -15.50 4.81 -8.50
N VAL A 185 -14.85 4.22 -7.51
CA VAL A 185 -13.47 4.59 -7.17
C VAL A 185 -12.56 3.85 -8.14
N GLN A 186 -12.58 4.25 -9.39
CA GLN A 186 -11.44 3.98 -10.26
C GLN A 186 -10.25 4.63 -9.55
N ILE A 187 -9.53 3.82 -8.79
CA ILE A 187 -8.15 4.14 -8.43
C ILE A 187 -7.52 4.41 -9.79
N HIS A 188 -7.32 5.67 -10.12
CA HIS A 188 -6.67 6.05 -11.36
C HIS A 188 -5.37 5.27 -11.39
N LYS A 189 -5.40 4.14 -12.08
CA LYS A 189 -4.18 3.39 -12.40
C LYS A 189 -3.34 4.43 -13.08
N ASN A 190 -2.25 4.82 -12.45
CA ASN A 190 -1.38 5.89 -12.85
C ASN A 190 -1.38 6.06 -14.35
N THR A 191 -2.14 7.02 -14.80
CA THR A 191 -2.02 7.50 -16.15
C THR A 191 -0.61 8.09 -16.21
N ARG A 192 0.21 7.51 -17.05
CA ARG A 192 1.49 8.12 -17.38
C ARG A 192 1.18 9.55 -17.75
N SER A 193 1.84 10.52 -17.11
CA SER A 193 1.67 11.91 -17.51
C SER A 193 1.88 11.99 -19.02
N THR A 194 0.85 12.41 -19.74
CA THR A 194 0.94 12.55 -21.20
C THR A 194 1.96 13.63 -21.53
N PHE A 195 2.56 13.58 -22.70
CA PHE A 195 3.46 14.66 -23.14
C PHE A 195 2.73 16.00 -23.17
N GLU A 196 1.43 16.00 -23.48
CA GLU A 196 0.57 17.18 -23.48
C GLU A 196 0.44 17.83 -22.10
N SER A 197 0.20 17.03 -21.06
CA SER A 197 0.12 17.56 -19.69
C SER A 197 1.45 18.13 -19.22
N ARG A 198 2.57 17.55 -19.66
CA ARG A 198 3.92 18.05 -19.34
C ARG A 198 4.23 19.34 -20.10
N LEU A 199 3.81 19.45 -21.37
CA LEU A 199 3.98 20.65 -22.16
C LEU A 199 3.13 21.81 -21.61
N LYS A 200 1.87 21.52 -21.23
CA LYS A 200 0.97 22.50 -20.59
C LYS A 200 1.50 23.02 -19.24
N ALA A 201 2.32 22.24 -18.55
CA ALA A 201 2.97 22.65 -17.31
C ALA A 201 4.01 23.75 -17.50
N LYS A 202 4.43 24.06 -18.74
CA LYS A 202 5.40 25.12 -19.09
C LYS A 202 6.63 25.09 -18.17
N CYS A 203 7.22 23.91 -17.96
CA CYS A 203 8.38 23.72 -17.13
C CYS A 203 9.40 22.85 -17.88
N CYS A 204 10.63 23.35 -17.99
CA CYS A 204 11.71 22.59 -18.60
C CYS A 204 12.10 21.41 -17.72
N GLU A 205 11.97 20.19 -18.25
CA GLU A 205 12.32 18.98 -17.50
C GLU A 205 13.84 18.82 -17.30
N LEU A 206 14.67 19.60 -17.94
CA LEU A 206 16.12 19.53 -17.84
C LEU A 206 16.71 20.60 -16.91
N CYS A 207 16.40 21.88 -17.11
CA CYS A 207 16.89 22.98 -16.29
C CYS A 207 15.91 23.50 -15.24
N GLY A 208 14.65 23.04 -15.28
CA GLY A 208 13.61 23.48 -14.34
C GLY A 208 13.04 24.89 -14.61
N SER A 209 13.49 25.58 -15.66
CA SER A 209 13.01 26.90 -16.00
C SER A 209 11.53 26.91 -16.34
N THR A 210 10.81 27.89 -15.78
CA THR A 210 9.39 28.18 -16.07
C THR A 210 9.19 29.50 -16.82
N THR A 211 10.27 30.22 -17.09
CA THR A 211 10.25 31.58 -17.68
C THR A 211 10.49 31.59 -19.19
N SER A 212 10.71 30.43 -19.81
CA SER A 212 10.93 30.36 -21.25
C SER A 212 9.65 30.63 -22.02
N ASN A 213 9.74 31.39 -23.10
CA ASN A 213 8.61 31.69 -23.98
C ASN A 213 8.22 30.49 -24.85
N GLN A 214 9.14 29.54 -25.04
CA GLN A 214 8.94 28.36 -25.90
C GLN A 214 9.45 27.10 -25.26
N TYR A 215 8.61 26.08 -25.26
CA TYR A 215 8.93 24.72 -24.81
C TYR A 215 8.71 23.74 -25.94
N GLU A 216 9.66 22.83 -26.08
CA GLU A 216 9.66 21.83 -27.13
C GLU A 216 9.77 20.42 -26.58
N ILE A 217 9.38 19.45 -27.39
CA ILE A 217 9.47 18.03 -27.01
C ILE A 217 10.67 17.42 -27.70
N HIS A 218 11.71 17.15 -26.90
CA HIS A 218 12.82 16.33 -27.36
C HIS A 218 12.43 14.86 -27.28
N HIS A 219 12.67 14.09 -28.34
CA HIS A 219 12.40 12.65 -28.35
C HIS A 219 13.52 11.84 -28.97
N VAL A 220 13.63 10.59 -28.53
CA VAL A 220 14.61 9.62 -29.02
C VAL A 220 13.93 8.38 -29.58
N ASN A 221 14.47 7.80 -30.63
CA ASN A 221 13.92 6.62 -31.28
C ASN A 221 13.93 5.40 -30.33
N LYS A 222 15.05 5.14 -29.68
CA LYS A 222 15.22 3.99 -28.75
C LYS A 222 16.04 4.39 -27.53
N ILE A 223 15.45 4.24 -26.34
CA ILE A 223 16.13 4.54 -25.06
C ILE A 223 17.39 3.69 -24.88
N ARG A 224 17.41 2.45 -25.35
CA ARG A 224 18.55 1.55 -25.24
C ARG A 224 19.81 2.05 -25.99
N ASN A 225 19.65 3.01 -26.89
CA ASN A 225 20.77 3.57 -27.65
C ASN A 225 21.44 4.74 -26.91
N LEU A 226 20.84 5.21 -25.81
CA LEU A 226 21.39 6.25 -24.97
C LEU A 226 22.52 5.67 -24.12
N LYS A 227 23.68 6.32 -24.15
CA LYS A 227 24.91 5.86 -23.45
C LYS A 227 24.98 6.39 -22.01
N GLY A 228 24.12 7.33 -21.62
CA GLY A 228 24.13 7.97 -20.30
C GLY A 228 25.34 8.88 -20.07
N LYS A 229 25.97 9.38 -21.12
CA LYS A 229 27.10 10.29 -21.01
C LYS A 229 26.65 11.72 -20.73
N GLU A 230 25.59 12.14 -21.39
CA GLU A 230 25.06 13.49 -21.29
C GLU A 230 23.95 13.59 -20.24
N PRO A 231 23.82 14.74 -19.58
CA PRO A 231 22.82 14.96 -18.55
C PRO A 231 21.37 14.68 -18.98
N TRP A 232 21.02 15.03 -20.21
CA TRP A 232 19.70 14.76 -20.76
C TRP A 232 19.48 13.27 -21.02
N GLU A 233 20.52 12.51 -21.43
CA GLU A 233 20.45 11.06 -21.58
C GLU A 233 20.21 10.38 -20.23
N ILE A 234 20.99 10.77 -19.20
CA ILE A 234 20.81 10.29 -17.81
C ILE A 234 19.37 10.53 -17.37
N MET A 235 18.83 11.72 -17.62
CA MET A 235 17.48 12.07 -17.30
C MET A 235 16.47 11.18 -18.03
N MET A 236 16.62 10.94 -19.32
CA MET A 236 15.73 10.08 -20.11
C MET A 236 15.83 8.61 -19.70
N LEU A 237 17.03 8.13 -19.40
CA LEU A 237 17.27 6.77 -18.90
C LEU A 237 16.64 6.55 -17.54
N SER A 238 16.88 7.45 -16.58
CA SER A 238 16.30 7.36 -15.24
C SER A 238 14.77 7.35 -15.27
N LYS A 239 14.22 8.10 -16.19
CA LYS A 239 12.77 8.24 -16.39
C LYS A 239 12.17 7.17 -17.27
N ARG A 240 12.98 6.41 -17.99
CA ARG A 240 12.56 5.44 -19.00
C ARG A 240 11.51 6.02 -19.95
N ARG A 241 11.74 7.23 -20.40
CA ARG A 241 10.85 7.94 -21.34
C ARG A 241 11.57 8.26 -22.61
N LYS A 242 10.87 8.11 -23.75
CA LYS A 242 11.36 8.51 -25.06
C LYS A 242 11.21 10.00 -25.33
N THR A 243 10.48 10.72 -24.48
CA THR A 243 10.16 12.14 -24.67
C THR A 243 10.50 12.94 -23.42
N MET A 244 10.99 14.15 -23.61
CA MET A 244 11.29 15.12 -22.57
C MET A 244 10.85 16.52 -23.03
N VAL A 245 10.17 17.26 -22.16
CA VAL A 245 9.80 18.67 -22.44
C VAL A 245 10.96 19.55 -21.98
N VAL A 246 11.47 20.35 -22.87
CA VAL A 246 12.61 21.24 -22.62
C VAL A 246 12.35 22.64 -23.17
N CYS A 247 12.99 23.65 -22.56
CA CYS A 247 12.99 24.99 -23.12
C CYS A 247 13.87 25.02 -24.39
N TRP A 248 13.62 26.02 -25.24
CA TRP A 248 14.35 26.22 -26.48
C TRP A 248 15.87 26.18 -26.33
N GLU A 249 16.40 26.84 -25.27
CA GLU A 249 17.83 26.86 -25.02
C GLU A 249 18.41 25.49 -24.69
N CYS A 250 17.73 24.74 -23.85
CA CYS A 250 18.14 23.37 -23.54
C CYS A 250 18.03 22.45 -24.76
N HIS A 251 17.00 22.63 -25.60
CA HIS A 251 16.83 21.84 -26.81
C HIS A 251 17.97 22.08 -27.80
N LYS A 252 18.36 23.35 -28.01
CA LYS A 252 19.54 23.67 -28.80
C LYS A 252 20.84 23.05 -28.25
N LYS A 253 21.04 23.13 -26.94
CA LYS A 253 22.23 22.52 -26.30
C LYS A 253 22.29 21.01 -26.50
N ILE A 254 21.17 20.31 -26.40
CA ILE A 254 21.08 18.86 -26.66
C ILE A 254 21.53 18.54 -28.09
N HIS A 255 21.08 19.31 -29.08
CA HIS A 255 21.45 19.08 -30.48
C HIS A 255 22.86 19.50 -30.82
N ASN A 256 23.42 20.51 -30.15
CA ASN A 256 24.77 21.02 -30.40
C ASN A 256 25.85 20.32 -29.55
N GLN A 257 25.49 19.30 -28.76
CA GLN A 257 26.38 18.51 -27.88
C GLN A 257 27.21 19.34 -26.87
N ASN A 258 26.84 20.59 -26.60
CA ASN A 258 27.52 21.49 -25.67
C ASN A 258 26.73 21.62 -24.37
N PHE A 259 26.84 20.63 -23.49
CA PHE A 259 26.15 20.67 -22.20
C PHE A 259 27.15 20.74 -21.05
N GLU A 260 27.17 21.85 -20.31
CA GLU A 260 27.97 21.95 -19.08
C GLU A 260 27.28 21.28 -17.89
N VAL A 261 27.97 20.36 -17.26
CA VAL A 261 27.46 19.48 -16.18
C VAL A 261 27.05 20.26 -14.91
N LYS A 262 27.59 21.46 -14.70
CA LYS A 262 27.40 22.24 -13.45
C LYS A 262 25.97 22.72 -13.16
N GLN A 263 25.09 22.76 -14.13
CA GLN A 263 23.72 23.30 -13.94
C GLN A 263 22.66 22.25 -13.62
N LEU A 264 23.00 20.95 -13.74
CA LEU A 264 22.02 19.87 -13.64
C LEU A 264 21.40 19.72 -12.26
N TRP A 265 22.18 19.93 -11.22
CA TRP A 265 21.76 19.68 -9.85
C TRP A 265 20.79 20.71 -9.30
N ARG A 266 20.78 21.92 -9.87
CA ARG A 266 19.83 22.99 -9.49
C ARG A 266 18.44 22.83 -10.13
N ALA A 267 18.36 22.16 -11.26
CA ALA A 267 17.13 21.99 -12.03
C ALA A 267 16.14 20.99 -11.41
N VAL A 268 16.59 20.20 -10.47
CA VAL A 268 15.80 19.12 -9.86
C VAL A 268 15.17 19.56 -8.54
N CYS A 269 15.29 20.84 -8.17
CA CYS A 269 14.64 21.38 -6.99
C CYS A 269 13.12 21.46 -7.20
N ILE A 270 12.43 20.41 -6.77
CA ILE A 270 10.97 20.24 -6.80
C ILE A 270 10.25 21.35 -6.02
N GLU A 271 10.94 22.03 -5.12
CA GLU A 271 10.36 23.08 -4.26
C GLU A 271 9.98 24.36 -4.99
N ARG A 272 10.55 24.63 -6.18
CA ARG A 272 10.28 25.85 -6.95
C ARG A 272 9.25 25.73 -8.06
N CYS A 273 8.89 24.55 -8.50
CA CYS A 273 7.95 24.36 -9.59
C CYS A 273 6.65 23.75 -9.09
N LYS A 274 5.72 24.58 -8.62
CA LYS A 274 4.39 24.16 -8.18
C LYS A 274 3.62 23.39 -9.26
N HIS A 275 3.73 23.80 -10.50
CA HIS A 275 3.04 23.13 -11.63
C HIS A 275 3.68 21.78 -12.01
N CYS A 276 4.99 21.61 -11.83
CA CYS A 276 5.65 20.33 -12.04
C CYS A 276 5.29 19.30 -10.97
N SER A 277 4.85 19.73 -9.78
CA SER A 277 4.47 18.84 -8.68
C SER A 277 3.10 18.19 -8.88
N GLU A 278 2.18 18.87 -9.56
CA GLU A 278 0.85 18.32 -9.85
C GLU A 278 0.87 17.28 -10.99
N GLY A 279 1.85 17.36 -11.89
CA GLY A 279 2.03 16.43 -13.00
C GLY A 279 2.83 15.15 -12.69
N GLY A 280 3.22 14.89 -11.46
CA GLY A 280 3.91 13.65 -11.12
C GLY A 280 5.40 13.62 -11.41
N LEU A 281 6.03 14.74 -11.40
CA LEU A 281 7.43 14.89 -11.70
C LEU A 281 8.30 14.90 -10.44
N TRP A 282 9.07 13.95 -10.23
CA TRP A 282 10.49 13.81 -10.13
C TRP A 282 11.16 14.03 -8.76
N LYS A 283 11.62 12.92 -8.16
CA LYS A 283 12.93 12.89 -7.51
C LYS A 283 13.86 12.08 -8.39
N PRO A 284 15.04 12.55 -8.77
CA PRO A 284 16.03 11.69 -9.39
C PRO A 284 16.42 10.62 -8.38
N ALA A 285 16.43 9.37 -8.81
CA ALA A 285 17.12 8.33 -8.07
C ALA A 285 18.58 8.77 -7.99
N MET A 286 19.12 8.93 -6.79
CA MET A 286 20.57 8.96 -6.62
C MET A 286 21.10 7.66 -7.23
N VAL A 287 21.79 7.75 -8.32
CA VAL A 287 22.61 6.66 -8.82
C VAL A 287 23.86 6.68 -7.95
N THR A 288 23.86 5.91 -6.88
CA THR A 288 25.10 5.54 -6.22
C THR A 288 25.80 4.54 -7.17
N TRP A 289 26.99 4.90 -7.56
CA TRP A 289 27.94 4.04 -8.26
C TRP A 289 28.36 2.90 -7.36
#